data_2cac97710b7d1184d5356cf117d3225a
#
_entry.id   2cac97710b7d1184d5356cf117d3225a
#
_cell.length_a   1.000
_cell.length_b   1.000
_cell.length_c   1.000
_cell.angle_alpha   90.00
_cell.angle_beta   90.00
_cell.angle_gamma   90.00
#
_symmetry.space_group_name_H-M   'P 1'
#
loop_
_entity.id
_entity.type
_entity.pdbx_description
1 polymer ?
#
loop_
_entity_poly.entity_id
_entity_poly.type
_entity_poly.pdbx_seq_one_letter_code
_entity_poly.pdbx_strand_id
1 'polypeptide(L)'
;MALSSDRMFLERHGNQWRVVVNVPKGLHAKLGTKLKKALGTDSLTEANRLKWDAIAELKANIAHAANPLLAVEAARSTSRQQAIQKAVHFAEQRKRAFDPASLDEIDEEIDWQAESLAGRPIGDDERGHEVFDPERLRLATDFSQLARGDKTPLDLHHEKFLAMSHVKARTSADDKRALNLLKEWCSKAGVPPYLQAITKKEAVRFCDELPNLTANLTPVTLNKYVSRLSVYWTWLENRHEVESNVWRGRRLREPQQTTDQKERPFTDDEVKVLLKGPAEPEMDDLMRIAALSGARLDAIVCLKVKDCRDDGVFVFKPQKKEPGPRLCPIHPDLIAIVERRKKGKAPEDDIFPEWPGVKKSTSLRERSFKTSNEFTAYRRSVGVEDRREGKRRGLVNFHSFRRWFITKAEQAGQPESTIAVVVGHKRQGMTFGVYSGGPLLEQARQCVEAVKLPELPQRILGEVA
;
A
#
# COMPACT_ATOMS: atom_id res chain seq x y z
N MET A 1 24.16 -1.31 -30.38
CA MET A 1 23.60 0.03 -30.11
C MET A 1 22.31 -0.16 -29.36
N ALA A 2 22.29 0.12 -28.07
CA ALA A 2 21.06 0.12 -27.28
C ALA A 2 20.16 1.24 -27.80
N LEU A 3 18.99 0.91 -28.32
CA LEU A 3 17.96 1.89 -28.69
C LEU A 3 17.58 2.63 -27.42
N SER A 4 17.89 3.92 -27.34
CA SER A 4 17.50 4.77 -26.21
C SER A 4 16.00 4.66 -26.02
N SER A 5 15.54 4.43 -24.79
CA SER A 5 14.13 4.34 -24.40
C SER A 5 13.30 5.56 -24.84
N ASP A 6 13.94 6.65 -25.18
CA ASP A 6 13.35 7.93 -25.53
C ASP A 6 12.67 7.95 -26.92
N ARG A 7 13.00 7.02 -27.80
CA ARG A 7 12.37 6.91 -29.15
C ARG A 7 11.41 5.73 -29.30
N MET A 8 11.15 5.00 -28.23
CA MET A 8 10.21 3.88 -28.28
C MET A 8 8.81 4.37 -28.66
N PHE A 9 8.18 3.72 -29.64
CA PHE A 9 6.92 4.08 -30.28
C PHE A 9 6.92 5.40 -31.10
N LEU A 10 8.04 6.11 -31.23
CA LEU A 10 8.12 7.35 -31.96
C LEU A 10 8.82 7.15 -33.32
N GLU A 11 8.22 7.73 -34.35
CA GLU A 11 8.76 7.80 -35.73
C GLU A 11 8.73 9.25 -36.22
N ARG A 12 9.78 9.71 -36.90
CA ARG A 12 9.80 11.04 -37.49
C ARG A 12 9.10 11.00 -38.87
N HIS A 13 8.21 11.95 -39.10
CA HIS A 13 7.54 12.14 -40.36
C HIS A 13 7.61 13.61 -40.76
N GLY A 14 8.44 13.92 -41.79
CA GLY A 14 8.83 15.29 -42.07
C GLY A 14 9.51 15.93 -40.85
N ASN A 15 9.06 17.11 -40.44
CA ASN A 15 9.61 17.80 -39.28
C ASN A 15 8.91 17.49 -37.97
N GLN A 16 7.92 16.58 -37.96
CA GLN A 16 7.13 16.30 -36.75
C GLN A 16 7.29 14.86 -36.27
N TRP A 17 7.03 14.63 -34.98
CA TRP A 17 6.98 13.31 -34.38
C TRP A 17 5.58 12.70 -34.48
N ARG A 18 5.52 11.39 -34.69
CA ARG A 18 4.28 10.60 -34.63
C ARG A 18 4.47 9.32 -33.82
N VAL A 19 3.41 8.88 -33.16
CA VAL A 19 3.34 7.57 -32.52
C VAL A 19 3.01 6.51 -33.56
N VAL A 20 3.64 5.35 -33.47
CA VAL A 20 3.39 4.17 -34.28
C VAL A 20 3.18 2.95 -33.40
N VAL A 21 2.06 2.27 -33.55
CA VAL A 21 1.70 1.03 -32.86
C VAL A 21 1.46 -0.07 -33.90
N ASN A 22 2.09 -1.22 -33.69
CA ASN A 22 1.87 -2.39 -34.54
C ASN A 22 0.49 -3.00 -34.25
N VAL A 23 -0.21 -3.37 -35.29
CA VAL A 23 -1.51 -4.06 -35.25
C VAL A 23 -1.28 -5.57 -35.24
N PRO A 24 -1.97 -6.36 -34.38
CA PRO A 24 -1.92 -7.83 -34.45
C PRO A 24 -2.35 -8.38 -35.80
N LYS A 25 -1.70 -9.46 -36.28
CA LYS A 25 -1.94 -10.04 -37.63
C LYS A 25 -3.41 -10.32 -37.95
N GLY A 26 -4.20 -10.80 -36.97
CA GLY A 26 -5.63 -11.07 -37.12
C GLY A 26 -6.50 -9.85 -37.45
N LEU A 27 -5.98 -8.62 -37.25
CA LEU A 27 -6.70 -7.38 -37.49
C LEU A 27 -6.15 -6.58 -38.67
N HIS A 28 -5.15 -7.10 -39.38
CA HIS A 28 -4.54 -6.41 -40.53
C HIS A 28 -5.53 -6.07 -41.64
N ALA A 29 -6.52 -6.94 -41.90
CA ALA A 29 -7.56 -6.69 -42.87
C ALA A 29 -8.46 -5.47 -42.53
N LYS A 30 -8.61 -5.15 -41.25
CA LYS A 30 -9.48 -4.05 -40.77
C LYS A 30 -8.71 -2.73 -40.51
N LEU A 31 -7.49 -2.81 -40.00
CA LEU A 31 -6.75 -1.67 -39.49
C LEU A 31 -5.40 -1.44 -40.17
N GLY A 32 -5.00 -2.31 -41.12
CA GLY A 32 -3.64 -2.31 -41.69
C GLY A 32 -2.61 -2.85 -40.68
N THR A 33 -1.33 -2.81 -41.07
CA THR A 33 -0.23 -3.39 -40.27
C THR A 33 0.20 -2.49 -39.07
N LYS A 34 -0.04 -1.17 -39.18
CA LYS A 34 0.38 -0.17 -38.18
C LYS A 34 -0.62 0.95 -38.10
N LEU A 35 -0.96 1.36 -36.87
CA LEU A 35 -1.68 2.60 -36.62
C LEU A 35 -0.68 3.71 -36.30
N LYS A 36 -0.95 4.94 -36.77
CA LYS A 36 -0.07 6.09 -36.63
C LYS A 36 -0.88 7.30 -36.22
N LYS A 37 -0.34 8.10 -35.26
CA LYS A 37 -0.93 9.36 -34.81
C LYS A 37 0.13 10.43 -34.73
N ALA A 38 -0.07 11.57 -35.43
CA ALA A 38 0.79 12.72 -35.33
C ALA A 38 0.67 13.38 -33.96
N LEU A 39 1.78 13.87 -33.41
CA LEU A 39 1.83 14.52 -32.10
C LEU A 39 1.85 16.07 -32.22
N GLY A 40 1.94 16.60 -33.44
CA GLY A 40 1.93 18.06 -33.69
C GLY A 40 3.17 18.79 -33.15
N THR A 41 4.27 18.09 -32.89
CA THR A 41 5.51 18.67 -32.34
C THR A 41 6.74 18.17 -33.07
N ASP A 42 7.74 19.01 -33.20
CA ASP A 42 9.09 18.68 -33.69
C ASP A 42 10.07 18.38 -32.53
N SER A 43 9.69 18.73 -31.30
CA SER A 43 10.47 18.50 -30.07
C SER A 43 10.35 17.06 -29.60
N LEU A 44 11.48 16.35 -29.45
CA LEU A 44 11.53 14.99 -28.91
C LEU A 44 11.06 14.94 -27.44
N THR A 45 11.37 15.95 -26.64
CA THR A 45 10.97 16.07 -25.24
C THR A 45 9.45 16.16 -25.13
N GLU A 46 8.83 17.02 -25.91
CA GLU A 46 7.37 17.17 -25.93
C GLU A 46 6.70 15.92 -26.54
N ALA A 47 7.28 15.31 -27.58
CA ALA A 47 6.80 14.04 -28.12
C ALA A 47 6.80 12.92 -27.08
N ASN A 48 7.81 12.86 -26.22
CA ASN A 48 7.88 11.90 -25.12
C ASN A 48 6.83 12.16 -24.03
N ARG A 49 6.43 13.40 -23.83
CA ARG A 49 5.33 13.77 -22.91
C ARG A 49 3.97 13.35 -23.44
N LEU A 50 3.73 13.57 -24.74
CA LEU A 50 2.45 13.33 -25.40
C LEU A 50 2.21 11.89 -25.87
N LYS A 51 3.29 11.10 -26.06
CA LYS A 51 3.19 9.77 -26.70
C LYS A 51 2.31 8.78 -25.96
N TRP A 52 2.23 8.84 -24.61
CA TRP A 52 1.49 7.83 -23.85
C TRP A 52 -0.01 7.92 -24.04
N ASP A 53 -0.56 9.13 -24.15
CA ASP A 53 -1.98 9.35 -24.44
C ASP A 53 -2.32 8.89 -25.88
N ALA A 54 -1.45 9.21 -26.84
CA ALA A 54 -1.61 8.75 -28.21
C ALA A 54 -1.49 7.22 -28.34
N ILE A 55 -0.59 6.57 -27.59
CA ILE A 55 -0.47 5.10 -27.53
C ILE A 55 -1.72 4.48 -26.93
N ALA A 56 -2.27 5.05 -25.86
CA ALA A 56 -3.48 4.56 -25.20
C ALA A 56 -4.66 4.59 -26.19
N GLU A 57 -4.84 5.69 -26.92
CA GLU A 57 -5.88 5.84 -27.94
C GLU A 57 -5.72 4.83 -29.09
N LEU A 58 -4.52 4.68 -29.66
CA LEU A 58 -4.28 3.72 -30.74
C LEU A 58 -4.48 2.26 -30.27
N LYS A 59 -4.10 1.93 -29.04
CA LYS A 59 -4.36 0.60 -28.46
C LYS A 59 -5.84 0.37 -28.19
N ALA A 60 -6.58 1.40 -27.76
CA ALA A 60 -8.04 1.33 -27.62
C ALA A 60 -8.71 1.04 -28.97
N ASN A 61 -8.28 1.70 -30.08
CA ASN A 61 -8.79 1.44 -31.42
C ASN A 61 -8.53 -0.02 -31.87
N ILE A 62 -7.37 -0.57 -31.52
CA ILE A 62 -7.06 -1.99 -31.81
C ILE A 62 -7.99 -2.91 -31.01
N ALA A 63 -8.20 -2.63 -29.72
CA ALA A 63 -9.08 -3.41 -28.85
C ALA A 63 -10.55 -3.34 -29.32
N HIS A 64 -11.02 -2.18 -29.75
CA HIS A 64 -12.36 -1.98 -30.32
C HIS A 64 -12.55 -2.80 -31.62
N ALA A 65 -11.54 -2.81 -32.47
CA ALA A 65 -11.60 -3.61 -33.72
C ALA A 65 -11.53 -5.13 -33.47
N ALA A 66 -10.85 -5.53 -32.39
CA ALA A 66 -10.77 -6.93 -31.96
C ALA A 66 -12.09 -7.44 -31.38
N ASN A 67 -12.81 -6.58 -30.62
CA ASN A 67 -14.08 -6.95 -30.03
C ASN A 67 -15.06 -5.73 -30.01
N PRO A 68 -15.96 -5.66 -31.03
CA PRO A 68 -16.93 -4.58 -31.17
C PRO A 68 -17.88 -4.43 -29.97
N LEU A 69 -18.14 -5.50 -29.20
CA LEU A 69 -18.96 -5.45 -27.98
C LEU A 69 -18.27 -4.65 -26.87
N LEU A 70 -16.95 -4.70 -26.77
CA LEU A 70 -16.19 -3.87 -25.82
C LEU A 70 -16.29 -2.37 -26.15
N ALA A 71 -16.44 -2.01 -27.41
CA ALA A 71 -16.66 -0.62 -27.82
C ALA A 71 -18.00 -0.06 -27.32
N VAL A 72 -19.05 -0.86 -27.39
CA VAL A 72 -20.38 -0.51 -26.89
C VAL A 72 -20.38 -0.42 -25.36
N GLU A 73 -19.71 -1.35 -24.68
CA GLU A 73 -19.54 -1.31 -23.21
C GLU A 73 -18.70 -0.10 -22.76
N ALA A 74 -17.64 0.24 -23.47
CA ALA A 74 -16.82 1.41 -23.17
C ALA A 74 -17.60 2.73 -23.36
N ALA A 75 -18.37 2.85 -24.43
CA ALA A 75 -19.25 4.00 -24.69
C ALA A 75 -20.36 4.11 -23.61
N ARG A 76 -20.97 2.98 -23.23
CA ARG A 76 -21.96 2.90 -22.14
C ARG A 76 -21.34 3.27 -20.80
N SER A 77 -20.12 2.80 -20.51
CA SER A 77 -19.38 3.14 -19.30
C SER A 77 -19.08 4.65 -19.23
N THR A 78 -18.68 5.28 -20.33
CA THR A 78 -18.42 6.71 -20.42
C THR A 78 -19.69 7.52 -20.19
N SER A 79 -20.81 7.14 -20.81
CA SER A 79 -22.11 7.77 -20.63
C SER A 79 -22.59 7.65 -19.18
N ARG A 80 -22.45 6.49 -18.56
CA ARG A 80 -22.78 6.25 -17.15
C ARG A 80 -21.93 7.10 -16.21
N GLN A 81 -20.63 7.21 -16.47
CA GLN A 81 -19.72 8.06 -15.66
C GLN A 81 -20.09 9.53 -15.75
N GLN A 82 -20.43 10.03 -16.94
CA GLN A 82 -20.89 11.39 -17.14
C GLN A 82 -22.20 11.66 -16.40
N ALA A 83 -23.15 10.73 -16.45
CA ALA A 83 -24.41 10.83 -15.71
C ALA A 83 -24.16 10.89 -14.19
N ILE A 84 -23.29 10.03 -13.65
CA ILE A 84 -22.92 10.07 -12.23
C ILE A 84 -22.28 11.40 -11.83
N GLN A 85 -21.34 11.93 -12.62
CA GLN A 85 -20.70 13.22 -12.33
C GLN A 85 -21.72 14.37 -12.31
N LYS A 86 -22.65 14.36 -13.27
CA LYS A 86 -23.72 15.38 -13.35
C LYS A 86 -24.68 15.27 -12.16
N ALA A 87 -25.08 14.05 -11.78
CA ALA A 87 -25.92 13.80 -10.62
C ALA A 87 -25.27 14.28 -9.30
N VAL A 88 -23.98 14.01 -9.12
CA VAL A 88 -23.20 14.50 -7.97
C VAL A 88 -23.21 16.04 -7.91
N HIS A 89 -23.06 16.70 -9.07
CA HIS A 89 -23.12 18.15 -9.14
C HIS A 89 -24.48 18.69 -8.67
N PHE A 90 -25.59 18.11 -9.10
CA PHE A 90 -26.93 18.46 -8.61
C PHE A 90 -27.09 18.19 -7.11
N ALA A 91 -26.61 17.07 -6.60
CA ALA A 91 -26.65 16.79 -5.17
C ALA A 91 -25.91 17.84 -4.34
N GLU A 92 -24.76 18.35 -4.85
CA GLU A 92 -24.05 19.45 -4.21
C GLU A 92 -24.78 20.77 -4.30
N GLN A 93 -25.43 21.09 -5.44
CA GLN A 93 -26.26 22.28 -5.59
C GLN A 93 -27.44 22.25 -4.62
N ARG A 94 -28.17 21.12 -4.51
CA ARG A 94 -29.27 20.95 -3.56
C ARG A 94 -28.85 21.18 -2.11
N LYS A 95 -27.69 20.68 -1.70
CA LYS A 95 -27.11 20.90 -0.36
C LYS A 95 -26.79 22.39 -0.10
N ARG A 96 -26.59 23.19 -1.11
CA ARG A 96 -26.27 24.63 -1.01
C ARG A 96 -27.46 25.53 -1.18
N ALA A 97 -28.59 25.04 -1.67
CA ALA A 97 -29.82 25.81 -1.81
C ALA A 97 -30.37 26.17 -0.43
N PHE A 98 -30.69 27.44 -0.24
CA PHE A 98 -31.14 27.99 1.05
C PHE A 98 -32.66 28.26 1.09
N ASP A 99 -33.33 28.22 -0.05
CA ASP A 99 -34.75 28.50 -0.16
C ASP A 99 -35.48 27.45 -1.01
N PRO A 100 -36.81 27.28 -0.78
CA PRO A 100 -37.60 26.27 -1.49
C PRO A 100 -37.65 26.49 -3.01
N ALA A 101 -37.69 27.73 -3.49
CA ALA A 101 -37.81 28.01 -4.92
C ALA A 101 -36.55 27.55 -5.68
N SER A 102 -35.36 27.80 -5.11
CA SER A 102 -34.10 27.28 -5.68
C SER A 102 -34.02 25.75 -5.66
N LEU A 103 -34.64 25.09 -4.67
CA LEU A 103 -34.71 23.63 -4.64
C LEU A 103 -35.64 23.07 -5.71
N ASP A 104 -36.79 23.73 -5.92
CA ASP A 104 -37.78 23.34 -6.95
C ASP A 104 -37.16 23.47 -8.37
N GLU A 105 -36.44 24.55 -8.65
CA GLU A 105 -35.74 24.74 -9.93
C GLU A 105 -34.70 23.64 -10.19
N ILE A 106 -33.93 23.27 -9.17
CA ILE A 106 -32.92 22.19 -9.27
C ILE A 106 -33.61 20.83 -9.49
N ASP A 107 -34.73 20.59 -8.79
CA ASP A 107 -35.48 19.34 -8.90
C ASP A 107 -36.16 19.20 -10.28
N GLU A 108 -36.68 20.26 -10.86
CA GLU A 108 -37.20 20.29 -12.24
C GLU A 108 -36.07 19.96 -13.25
N GLU A 109 -34.87 20.50 -13.05
CA GLU A 109 -33.76 20.19 -13.95
C GLU A 109 -33.27 18.75 -13.79
N ILE A 110 -33.29 18.17 -12.58
CA ILE A 110 -33.02 16.76 -12.32
C ILE A 110 -34.02 15.88 -13.07
N ASP A 111 -35.31 16.18 -13.01
CA ASP A 111 -36.35 15.43 -13.70
C ASP A 111 -36.18 15.49 -15.22
N TRP A 112 -35.95 16.66 -15.77
CA TRP A 112 -35.68 16.80 -17.19
C TRP A 112 -34.47 16.00 -17.67
N GLN A 113 -33.38 16.00 -16.89
CA GLN A 113 -32.19 15.18 -17.16
C GLN A 113 -32.48 13.68 -17.06
N ALA A 114 -33.25 13.26 -16.06
CA ALA A 114 -33.65 11.86 -15.90
C ALA A 114 -34.49 11.36 -17.09
N GLU A 115 -35.48 12.17 -17.52
CA GLU A 115 -36.29 11.88 -18.72
C GLU A 115 -35.43 11.80 -19.99
N SER A 116 -34.48 12.70 -20.17
CA SER A 116 -33.51 12.66 -21.27
C SER A 116 -32.68 11.38 -21.29
N LEU A 117 -32.28 10.87 -20.12
CA LEU A 117 -31.55 9.59 -19.98
C LEU A 117 -32.44 8.38 -20.24
N ALA A 118 -33.71 8.40 -19.82
CA ALA A 118 -34.69 7.35 -20.08
C ALA A 118 -34.96 7.25 -21.59
N GLY A 119 -34.97 8.38 -22.30
CA GLY A 119 -35.14 8.48 -23.73
C GLY A 119 -36.62 8.35 -24.17
N ARG A 120 -36.85 7.88 -25.38
CA ARG A 120 -38.21 7.68 -25.92
C ARG A 120 -38.76 6.31 -25.48
N PRO A 121 -40.07 6.19 -25.23
CA PRO A 121 -40.71 4.89 -25.01
C PRO A 121 -40.46 3.98 -26.21
N ILE A 122 -40.31 2.69 -25.94
CA ILE A 122 -40.13 1.64 -26.95
C ILE A 122 -41.45 0.95 -27.34
N GLY A 123 -42.53 1.26 -26.65
CA GLY A 123 -43.89 0.76 -26.86
C GLY A 123 -44.78 1.05 -25.66
N ASP A 124 -45.98 0.46 -25.67
CA ASP A 124 -46.93 0.50 -24.56
C ASP A 124 -47.18 -0.89 -24.00
N ASP A 125 -47.46 -0.97 -22.70
CA ASP A 125 -47.88 -2.23 -22.06
C ASP A 125 -49.36 -2.58 -22.33
N GLU A 126 -49.80 -3.72 -21.84
CA GLU A 126 -51.19 -4.18 -22.00
C GLU A 126 -52.24 -3.25 -21.36
N ARG A 127 -51.80 -2.28 -20.54
CA ARG A 127 -52.65 -1.31 -19.86
C ARG A 127 -52.52 0.08 -20.47
N GLY A 128 -51.71 0.23 -21.54
CA GLY A 128 -51.47 1.52 -22.23
C GLY A 128 -50.47 2.43 -21.51
N HIS A 129 -49.59 1.89 -20.65
CA HIS A 129 -48.51 2.66 -20.07
C HIS A 129 -47.26 2.57 -20.95
N GLU A 130 -46.58 3.68 -21.11
CA GLU A 130 -45.32 3.76 -21.86
C GLU A 130 -44.25 2.83 -21.29
N VAL A 131 -43.65 2.02 -22.14
CA VAL A 131 -42.55 1.12 -21.81
C VAL A 131 -41.24 1.71 -22.32
N PHE A 132 -40.25 1.83 -21.45
CA PHE A 132 -38.90 2.33 -21.78
C PHE A 132 -37.89 1.20 -21.82
N ASP A 133 -36.75 1.44 -22.49
CA ASP A 133 -35.61 0.53 -22.43
C ASP A 133 -35.17 0.31 -20.98
N PRO A 134 -35.13 -0.93 -20.46
CA PRO A 134 -34.87 -1.21 -19.05
C PRO A 134 -33.52 -0.69 -18.55
N GLU A 135 -32.47 -0.69 -19.41
CA GLU A 135 -31.14 -0.19 -19.03
C GLU A 135 -31.12 1.34 -18.92
N ARG A 136 -31.80 2.01 -19.85
CA ARG A 136 -31.92 3.48 -19.83
C ARG A 136 -32.79 3.98 -18.69
N LEU A 137 -33.91 3.31 -18.44
CA LEU A 137 -34.78 3.61 -17.31
C LEU A 137 -34.05 3.43 -15.98
N ARG A 138 -33.24 2.38 -15.85
CA ARG A 138 -32.41 2.16 -14.66
C ARG A 138 -31.37 3.25 -14.50
N LEU A 139 -30.71 3.69 -15.59
CA LEU A 139 -29.75 4.79 -15.56
C LEU A 139 -30.40 6.12 -15.13
N ALA A 140 -31.58 6.42 -15.66
CA ALA A 140 -32.37 7.60 -15.30
C ALA A 140 -32.79 7.59 -13.83
N THR A 141 -33.26 6.44 -13.33
CA THR A 141 -33.62 6.25 -11.93
C THR A 141 -32.42 6.41 -11.01
N ASP A 142 -31.28 5.77 -11.33
CA ASP A 142 -30.05 5.89 -10.56
C ASP A 142 -29.55 7.34 -10.55
N PHE A 143 -29.63 8.05 -11.68
CA PHE A 143 -29.29 9.46 -11.80
C PHE A 143 -30.16 10.33 -10.88
N SER A 144 -31.48 10.21 -10.96
CA SER A 144 -32.43 10.98 -10.15
C SER A 144 -32.19 10.79 -8.64
N GLN A 145 -32.04 9.53 -8.21
CA GLN A 145 -31.82 9.21 -6.80
C GLN A 145 -30.46 9.71 -6.28
N LEU A 146 -29.43 9.68 -7.14
CA LEU A 146 -28.12 10.22 -6.80
C LEU A 146 -28.15 11.75 -6.74
N ALA A 147 -28.81 12.40 -7.71
CA ALA A 147 -28.93 13.86 -7.80
C ALA A 147 -29.75 14.43 -6.62
N ARG A 148 -30.77 13.71 -6.16
CA ARG A 148 -31.53 14.08 -4.96
C ARG A 148 -30.83 13.76 -3.63
N GLY A 149 -29.71 13.03 -3.67
CA GLY A 149 -28.95 12.67 -2.49
C GLY A 149 -29.46 11.41 -1.77
N ASP A 150 -30.42 10.69 -2.34
CA ASP A 150 -30.96 9.46 -1.79
C ASP A 150 -29.96 8.30 -1.88
N LYS A 151 -29.02 8.39 -2.83
CA LYS A 151 -27.95 7.42 -3.04
C LYS A 151 -26.59 8.11 -3.18
N THR A 152 -25.58 7.52 -2.58
CA THR A 152 -24.19 8.01 -2.65
C THR A 152 -23.26 6.85 -3.07
N PRO A 153 -22.55 6.93 -4.22
CA PRO A 153 -21.59 5.90 -4.61
C PRO A 153 -20.55 5.65 -3.54
N LEU A 154 -20.14 4.39 -3.37
CA LEU A 154 -19.16 3.96 -2.36
C LEU A 154 -17.82 4.72 -2.46
N ASP A 155 -17.43 5.13 -3.65
CA ASP A 155 -16.14 5.78 -3.94
C ASP A 155 -16.22 7.30 -4.08
N LEU A 156 -17.41 7.91 -4.02
CA LEU A 156 -17.59 9.35 -4.22
C LEU A 156 -16.65 10.18 -3.34
N HIS A 157 -16.56 9.85 -2.07
CA HIS A 157 -15.76 10.60 -1.10
C HIS A 157 -14.36 10.02 -0.88
N HIS A 158 -14.02 8.89 -1.53
CA HIS A 158 -12.83 8.12 -1.18
C HIS A 158 -11.50 8.84 -1.51
N GLU A 159 -11.41 9.54 -2.64
CA GLU A 159 -10.20 10.31 -2.96
C GLU A 159 -10.02 11.49 -1.98
N LYS A 160 -11.10 12.17 -1.59
CA LYS A 160 -11.06 13.21 -0.56
C LYS A 160 -10.62 12.65 0.80
N PHE A 161 -11.15 11.48 1.18
CA PHE A 161 -10.71 10.75 2.37
C PHE A 161 -9.21 10.44 2.33
N LEU A 162 -8.68 9.90 1.22
CA LEU A 162 -7.27 9.59 1.06
C LEU A 162 -6.39 10.83 1.16
N ALA A 163 -6.77 11.93 0.52
CA ALA A 163 -6.05 13.20 0.56
C ALA A 163 -5.95 13.77 1.99
N MET A 164 -7.02 13.61 2.79
CA MET A 164 -7.09 14.13 4.16
C MET A 164 -6.49 13.21 5.21
N SER A 165 -6.29 11.91 4.91
CA SER A 165 -5.83 10.93 5.91
C SER A 165 -4.33 10.97 6.17
N HIS A 166 -3.53 11.65 5.34
CA HIS A 166 -2.06 11.77 5.46
C HIS A 166 -1.35 10.44 5.71
N VAL A 167 -1.89 9.34 5.18
CA VAL A 167 -1.33 8.00 5.38
C VAL A 167 -0.21 7.70 4.37
N LYS A 168 0.69 6.76 4.72
CA LYS A 168 1.73 6.29 3.80
C LYS A 168 1.10 5.68 2.54
N ALA A 169 1.78 5.81 1.40
CA ALA A 169 1.33 5.28 0.10
C ALA A 169 0.88 3.81 0.14
N ARG A 170 1.57 2.97 0.92
CA ARG A 170 1.18 1.57 1.13
C ARG A 170 -0.18 1.43 1.84
N THR A 171 -0.46 2.27 2.82
CA THR A 171 -1.74 2.27 3.53
C THR A 171 -2.86 2.76 2.59
N SER A 172 -2.60 3.80 1.81
CA SER A 172 -3.53 4.28 0.79
C SER A 172 -3.86 3.20 -0.26
N ALA A 173 -2.85 2.40 -0.67
CA ALA A 173 -3.08 1.25 -1.55
C ALA A 173 -3.94 0.16 -0.89
N ASP A 174 -3.76 -0.08 0.41
CA ASP A 174 -4.61 -1.00 1.17
C ASP A 174 -6.05 -0.46 1.30
N ASP A 175 -6.25 0.86 1.45
CA ASP A 175 -7.57 1.52 1.43
C ASP A 175 -8.27 1.32 0.07
N LYS A 176 -7.56 1.63 -1.02
CA LYS A 176 -8.07 1.43 -2.40
C LYS A 176 -8.43 -0.04 -2.65
N ARG A 177 -7.58 -0.97 -2.20
CA ARG A 177 -7.86 -2.40 -2.35
C ARG A 177 -9.10 -2.84 -1.55
N ALA A 178 -9.27 -2.34 -0.32
CA ALA A 178 -10.42 -2.66 0.52
C ALA A 178 -11.74 -2.19 -0.13
N LEU A 179 -11.77 -0.96 -0.64
CA LEU A 179 -12.95 -0.43 -1.33
C LEU A 179 -13.24 -1.19 -2.64
N ASN A 180 -12.21 -1.53 -3.41
CA ASN A 180 -12.38 -2.33 -4.63
C ASN A 180 -12.93 -3.73 -4.34
N LEU A 181 -12.49 -4.38 -3.26
CA LEU A 181 -13.06 -5.67 -2.82
C LEU A 181 -14.54 -5.54 -2.46
N LEU A 182 -14.92 -4.46 -1.78
CA LEU A 182 -16.33 -4.21 -1.48
C LEU A 182 -17.16 -3.99 -2.75
N LYS A 183 -16.66 -3.21 -3.71
CA LYS A 183 -17.35 -2.99 -5.01
C LYS A 183 -17.46 -4.28 -5.81
N GLU A 184 -16.42 -5.11 -5.85
CA GLU A 184 -16.42 -6.41 -6.49
C GLU A 184 -17.46 -7.35 -5.86
N TRP A 185 -17.51 -7.37 -4.53
CA TRP A 185 -18.51 -8.15 -3.80
C TRP A 185 -19.93 -7.65 -4.09
N CYS A 186 -20.17 -6.34 -4.05
CA CYS A 186 -21.47 -5.76 -4.40
C CYS A 186 -21.97 -6.24 -5.76
N SER A 187 -21.08 -6.25 -6.76
CA SER A 187 -21.42 -6.75 -8.11
C SER A 187 -21.80 -8.22 -8.11
N LYS A 188 -21.09 -9.08 -7.37
CA LYS A 188 -21.34 -10.51 -7.30
C LYS A 188 -22.58 -10.87 -6.46
N ALA A 189 -22.79 -10.15 -5.38
CA ALA A 189 -23.89 -10.38 -4.43
C ALA A 189 -25.22 -9.70 -4.83
N GLY A 190 -25.22 -8.94 -5.94
CA GLY A 190 -26.40 -8.19 -6.38
C GLY A 190 -26.75 -7.00 -5.46
N VAL A 191 -25.80 -6.52 -4.67
CA VAL A 191 -25.97 -5.37 -3.77
C VAL A 191 -25.59 -4.09 -4.52
N PRO A 192 -26.45 -3.06 -4.56
CA PRO A 192 -26.11 -1.80 -5.21
C PRO A 192 -24.88 -1.15 -4.57
N PRO A 193 -23.92 -0.59 -5.35
CA PRO A 193 -22.67 -0.05 -4.83
C PRO A 193 -22.83 1.38 -4.26
N TYR A 194 -23.79 1.57 -3.37
CA TYR A 194 -24.10 2.83 -2.69
C TYR A 194 -23.91 2.72 -1.18
N LEU A 195 -23.57 3.83 -0.51
CA LEU A 195 -23.38 3.84 0.95
C LEU A 195 -24.61 3.36 1.71
N GLN A 196 -25.80 3.79 1.29
CA GLN A 196 -27.09 3.45 1.90
C GLN A 196 -27.46 1.97 1.77
N ALA A 197 -26.93 1.29 0.74
CA ALA A 197 -27.15 -0.13 0.53
C ALA A 197 -26.29 -1.02 1.44
N ILE A 198 -25.18 -0.47 1.98
CA ILE A 198 -24.29 -1.22 2.86
C ILE A 198 -24.79 -1.14 4.30
N THR A 199 -25.75 -1.97 4.62
CA THR A 199 -26.31 -2.11 5.97
C THR A 199 -25.40 -2.93 6.88
N LYS A 200 -25.71 -3.00 8.18
CA LYS A 200 -25.03 -3.91 9.13
C LYS A 200 -25.12 -5.37 8.69
N LYS A 201 -26.24 -5.78 8.07
CA LYS A 201 -26.44 -7.12 7.52
C LYS A 201 -25.51 -7.38 6.34
N GLU A 202 -25.44 -6.43 5.42
CA GLU A 202 -24.57 -6.55 4.25
C GLU A 202 -23.07 -6.52 4.62
N ALA A 203 -22.70 -5.78 5.66
CA ALA A 203 -21.32 -5.78 6.18
C ALA A 203 -20.94 -7.17 6.78
N VAL A 204 -21.88 -7.87 7.42
CA VAL A 204 -21.66 -9.25 7.89
C VAL A 204 -21.52 -10.20 6.70
N ARG A 205 -22.44 -10.15 5.72
CA ARG A 205 -22.37 -10.98 4.51
C ARG A 205 -21.05 -10.79 3.77
N PHE A 206 -20.61 -9.55 3.61
CA PHE A 206 -19.29 -9.26 3.01
C PHE A 206 -18.17 -9.93 3.78
N CYS A 207 -18.15 -9.84 5.12
CA CYS A 207 -17.10 -10.48 5.93
C CYS A 207 -17.09 -12.00 5.76
N ASP A 208 -18.28 -12.62 5.70
CA ASP A 208 -18.42 -14.08 5.54
C ASP A 208 -17.98 -14.56 4.15
N GLU A 209 -18.24 -13.77 3.11
CA GLU A 209 -17.92 -14.09 1.71
C GLU A 209 -16.51 -13.62 1.28
N LEU A 210 -15.86 -12.71 2.02
CA LEU A 210 -14.56 -12.14 1.71
C LEU A 210 -13.43 -13.18 1.54
N PRO A 211 -13.35 -14.29 2.32
CA PRO A 211 -12.36 -15.34 2.07
C PRO A 211 -12.47 -15.93 0.66
N ASN A 212 -13.70 -16.19 0.19
CA ASN A 212 -13.96 -16.77 -1.14
C ASN A 212 -13.64 -15.79 -2.26
N LEU A 213 -13.82 -14.49 -2.00
CA LEU A 213 -13.52 -13.42 -2.98
C LEU A 213 -12.00 -13.23 -3.21
N THR A 214 -11.17 -13.64 -2.26
CA THR A 214 -9.75 -13.27 -2.21
C THR A 214 -8.77 -14.43 -2.38
N ALA A 215 -9.21 -15.57 -2.91
CA ALA A 215 -8.36 -16.74 -3.16
C ALA A 215 -7.44 -17.10 -1.97
N ASN A 216 -8.01 -17.35 -0.80
CA ASN A 216 -7.33 -17.89 0.40
C ASN A 216 -6.37 -16.95 1.12
N LEU A 217 -6.63 -15.66 1.14
CA LEU A 217 -5.90 -14.76 2.06
C LEU A 217 -6.23 -15.11 3.52
N THR A 218 -5.22 -14.95 4.38
CA THR A 218 -5.39 -15.25 5.82
C THR A 218 -6.36 -14.27 6.48
N PRO A 219 -7.13 -14.70 7.52
CA PRO A 219 -8.02 -13.82 8.29
C PRO A 219 -7.35 -12.54 8.80
N VAL A 220 -6.06 -12.60 9.17
CA VAL A 220 -5.26 -11.43 9.57
C VAL A 220 -5.18 -10.40 8.44
N THR A 221 -4.95 -10.85 7.19
CA THR A 221 -4.91 -9.97 6.02
C THR A 221 -6.29 -9.41 5.68
N LEU A 222 -7.33 -10.25 5.77
CA LEU A 222 -8.71 -9.85 5.51
C LEU A 222 -9.20 -8.83 6.53
N ASN A 223 -8.92 -9.05 7.82
CA ASN A 223 -9.21 -8.11 8.90
C ASN A 223 -8.56 -6.73 8.69
N LYS A 224 -7.40 -6.69 8.04
CA LYS A 224 -6.78 -5.42 7.63
C LYS A 224 -7.71 -4.66 6.67
N TYR A 225 -8.28 -5.31 5.65
CA TYR A 225 -9.20 -4.65 4.71
C TYR A 225 -10.50 -4.21 5.37
N VAL A 226 -11.10 -5.05 6.22
CA VAL A 226 -12.29 -4.68 7.02
C VAL A 226 -11.99 -3.47 7.91
N SER A 227 -10.81 -3.45 8.55
CA SER A 227 -10.36 -2.29 9.33
C SER A 227 -10.20 -1.02 8.47
N ARG A 228 -9.73 -1.13 7.21
CA ARG A 228 -9.64 0.03 6.31
C ARG A 228 -11.01 0.56 5.92
N LEU A 229 -11.97 -0.31 5.62
CA LEU A 229 -13.37 0.08 5.42
C LEU A 229 -13.94 0.78 6.66
N SER A 230 -13.69 0.25 7.86
CA SER A 230 -14.14 0.87 9.11
C SER A 230 -13.55 2.28 9.31
N VAL A 231 -12.27 2.50 8.96
CA VAL A 231 -11.66 3.84 9.03
C VAL A 231 -12.33 4.81 8.04
N TYR A 232 -12.61 4.36 6.81
CA TYR A 232 -13.33 5.17 5.83
C TYR A 232 -14.75 5.49 6.30
N TRP A 233 -15.51 4.52 6.81
CA TRP A 233 -16.86 4.75 7.35
C TRP A 233 -16.87 5.65 8.58
N THR A 234 -15.87 5.59 9.46
CA THR A 234 -15.74 6.57 10.56
C THR A 234 -15.51 7.99 10.02
N TRP A 235 -14.75 8.14 8.94
CA TRP A 235 -14.55 9.43 8.28
C TRP A 235 -15.86 9.96 7.66
N LEU A 236 -16.69 9.08 7.05
CA LEU A 236 -18.01 9.40 6.52
C LEU A 236 -19.01 9.75 7.64
N GLU A 237 -19.06 8.96 8.72
CA GLU A 237 -19.90 9.18 9.90
C GLU A 237 -19.64 10.57 10.52
N ASN A 238 -18.38 10.95 10.67
CA ASN A 238 -17.99 12.27 11.18
C ASN A 238 -18.37 13.44 10.25
N ARG A 239 -18.83 13.16 9.04
CA ARG A 239 -19.29 14.16 8.05
C ARG A 239 -20.77 14.03 7.73
N HIS A 240 -21.47 13.23 8.50
CA HIS A 240 -22.91 12.98 8.33
C HIS A 240 -23.29 12.42 6.94
N GLU A 241 -22.35 11.79 6.24
CA GLU A 241 -22.60 11.10 4.96
C GLU A 241 -23.21 9.72 5.18
N VAL A 242 -23.05 9.15 6.38
CA VAL A 242 -23.70 7.94 6.86
C VAL A 242 -24.10 8.10 8.33
N GLU A 243 -25.18 7.46 8.75
CA GLU A 243 -25.67 7.55 10.14
C GLU A 243 -24.73 6.86 11.12
N SER A 244 -24.14 5.74 10.74
CA SER A 244 -23.26 4.97 11.61
C SER A 244 -22.25 4.13 10.84
N ASN A 245 -21.14 3.83 11.50
CA ASN A 245 -20.13 2.93 10.96
C ASN A 245 -20.57 1.45 11.10
N VAL A 246 -21.06 0.88 10.01
CA VAL A 246 -21.53 -0.51 9.92
C VAL A 246 -20.43 -1.55 10.09
N TRP A 247 -19.15 -1.16 9.93
CA TRP A 247 -17.97 -2.01 10.08
C TRP A 247 -17.45 -2.07 11.52
N ARG A 248 -17.95 -1.24 12.43
CA ARG A 248 -17.48 -1.19 13.82
C ARG A 248 -17.69 -2.54 14.49
N GLY A 249 -16.61 -3.11 15.05
CA GLY A 249 -16.62 -4.42 15.68
C GLY A 249 -16.69 -5.61 14.71
N ARG A 250 -16.70 -5.38 13.39
CA ARG A 250 -16.67 -6.48 12.41
C ARG A 250 -15.24 -6.99 12.26
N ARG A 251 -15.11 -8.32 12.41
CA ARG A 251 -13.81 -8.97 12.31
C ARG A 251 -14.03 -10.46 12.02
N LEU A 252 -13.25 -11.00 11.07
CA LEU A 252 -13.20 -12.43 10.84
C LEU A 252 -12.48 -13.09 12.03
N ARG A 253 -12.98 -14.24 12.46
CA ARG A 253 -12.34 -15.03 13.51
C ARG A 253 -10.96 -15.48 13.05
N GLU A 254 -9.93 -15.12 13.80
CA GLU A 254 -8.58 -15.59 13.57
C GLU A 254 -8.40 -16.92 14.30
N PRO A 255 -7.76 -17.93 13.66
CA PRO A 255 -7.38 -19.14 14.38
C PRO A 255 -6.49 -18.78 15.56
N GLN A 256 -6.77 -19.36 16.71
CA GLN A 256 -5.87 -19.21 17.85
C GLN A 256 -4.53 -19.87 17.49
N GLN A 257 -3.47 -19.06 17.50
CA GLN A 257 -2.12 -19.58 17.32
C GLN A 257 -1.58 -20.03 18.69
N THR A 258 -1.23 -21.28 18.77
CA THR A 258 -0.47 -21.81 19.91
C THR A 258 0.91 -21.13 19.97
N THR A 259 1.58 -21.18 21.13
CA THR A 259 2.86 -20.47 21.32
C THR A 259 3.94 -21.00 20.36
N ASP A 260 3.93 -22.28 20.03
CA ASP A 260 4.82 -22.95 19.09
C ASP A 260 4.58 -22.55 17.62
N GLN A 261 3.49 -21.85 17.32
CA GLN A 261 3.13 -21.37 16.00
C GLN A 261 3.43 -19.87 15.80
N LYS A 262 3.89 -19.17 16.82
CA LYS A 262 4.23 -17.75 16.74
C LYS A 262 5.68 -17.56 16.30
N GLU A 263 5.94 -16.47 15.58
CA GLU A 263 7.31 -16.05 15.31
C GLU A 263 8.07 -15.86 16.63
N ARG A 264 9.31 -16.40 16.69
CA ARG A 264 10.12 -16.47 17.90
C ARG A 264 11.46 -15.72 17.78
N PRO A 265 12.14 -15.44 18.90
CA PRO A 265 13.56 -15.04 18.87
C PRO A 265 14.42 -16.14 18.26
N PHE A 266 15.60 -15.78 17.78
CA PHE A 266 16.66 -16.76 17.56
C PHE A 266 17.10 -17.36 18.90
N THR A 267 17.60 -18.59 18.86
CA THR A 267 18.39 -19.15 19.96
C THR A 267 19.83 -18.64 19.86
N ASP A 268 20.61 -18.77 20.94
CA ASP A 268 22.04 -18.40 20.92
C ASP A 268 22.82 -19.21 19.90
N ASP A 269 22.50 -20.48 19.73
CA ASP A 269 23.16 -21.35 18.72
C ASP A 269 22.79 -20.92 17.29
N GLU A 270 21.54 -20.54 17.04
CA GLU A 270 21.15 -19.95 15.74
C GLU A 270 21.90 -18.65 15.46
N VAL A 271 22.08 -17.77 16.46
CA VAL A 271 22.88 -16.55 16.31
C VAL A 271 24.34 -16.90 16.03
N LYS A 272 24.91 -17.89 16.73
CA LYS A 272 26.28 -18.39 16.44
C LYS A 272 26.42 -18.87 14.99
N VAL A 273 25.50 -19.70 14.53
CA VAL A 273 25.50 -20.22 13.15
C VAL A 273 25.42 -19.08 12.14
N LEU A 274 24.54 -18.11 12.35
CA LEU A 274 24.39 -16.95 11.48
C LEU A 274 25.65 -16.07 11.42
N LEU A 275 26.30 -15.82 12.54
CA LEU A 275 27.48 -14.96 12.62
C LEU A 275 28.80 -15.67 12.26
N LYS A 276 28.83 -17.01 12.23
CA LYS A 276 29.99 -17.82 11.79
C LYS A 276 29.92 -18.19 10.31
N GLY A 277 28.75 -18.24 9.76
CA GLY A 277 28.51 -18.66 8.38
C GLY A 277 29.21 -17.75 7.36
N PRO A 278 29.29 -18.17 6.10
CA PRO A 278 29.96 -17.44 5.03
C PRO A 278 29.07 -16.30 4.50
N ALA A 279 28.74 -15.34 5.39
CA ALA A 279 28.02 -14.14 5.00
C ALA A 279 28.95 -13.15 4.29
N GLU A 280 28.41 -12.43 3.29
CA GLU A 280 29.08 -11.26 2.75
C GLU A 280 29.33 -10.23 3.86
N PRO A 281 30.42 -9.43 3.80
CA PRO A 281 30.80 -8.53 4.88
C PRO A 281 29.69 -7.56 5.32
N GLU A 282 28.92 -7.04 4.37
CA GLU A 282 27.79 -6.15 4.65
C GLU A 282 26.64 -6.86 5.37
N MET A 283 26.40 -8.13 5.07
CA MET A 283 25.37 -8.93 5.74
C MET A 283 25.81 -9.32 7.17
N ASP A 284 27.07 -9.63 7.40
CA ASP A 284 27.62 -9.88 8.75
C ASP A 284 27.51 -8.64 9.63
N ASP A 285 27.93 -7.47 9.10
CA ASP A 285 27.81 -6.20 9.79
C ASP A 285 26.35 -5.87 10.14
N LEU A 286 25.45 -6.06 9.20
CA LEU A 286 24.02 -5.83 9.38
C LEU A 286 23.43 -6.72 10.49
N MET A 287 23.80 -8.01 10.52
CA MET A 287 23.34 -8.95 11.53
C MET A 287 23.84 -8.58 12.93
N ARG A 288 25.13 -8.18 13.05
CA ARG A 288 25.72 -7.72 14.33
C ARG A 288 25.04 -6.45 14.84
N ILE A 289 24.82 -5.47 13.96
CA ILE A 289 24.08 -4.24 14.34
C ILE A 289 22.65 -4.61 14.78
N ALA A 290 21.97 -5.52 14.09
CA ALA A 290 20.64 -5.95 14.47
C ALA A 290 20.61 -6.67 15.84
N ALA A 291 21.57 -7.57 16.08
CA ALA A 291 21.68 -8.34 17.32
C ALA A 291 22.00 -7.43 18.53
N LEU A 292 22.85 -6.42 18.37
CA LEU A 292 23.35 -5.59 19.46
C LEU A 292 22.63 -4.23 19.61
N SER A 293 21.65 -3.91 18.74
CA SER A 293 20.82 -2.69 18.87
C SER A 293 19.32 -3.00 18.97
N GLY A 294 18.89 -4.21 18.63
CA GLY A 294 17.49 -4.60 18.52
C GLY A 294 16.71 -3.75 17.49
N ALA A 295 17.39 -3.04 16.57
CA ALA A 295 16.75 -2.17 15.60
C ALA A 295 16.00 -2.96 14.50
N ARG A 296 15.01 -2.32 13.88
CA ARG A 296 14.33 -2.90 12.72
C ARG A 296 15.23 -2.84 11.49
N LEU A 297 15.11 -3.84 10.61
CA LEU A 297 15.90 -3.92 9.38
C LEU A 297 15.91 -2.61 8.60
N ASP A 298 14.73 -2.04 8.36
CA ASP A 298 14.63 -0.79 7.58
C ASP A 298 15.31 0.39 8.25
N ALA A 299 15.31 0.45 9.58
CA ALA A 299 16.01 1.49 10.33
C ALA A 299 17.54 1.37 10.15
N ILE A 300 18.08 0.14 10.15
CA ILE A 300 19.53 -0.10 9.99
C ILE A 300 19.98 0.23 8.56
N VAL A 301 19.28 -0.30 7.54
CA VAL A 301 19.68 -0.06 6.14
C VAL A 301 19.53 1.39 5.70
N CYS A 302 18.71 2.19 6.42
CA CYS A 302 18.52 3.61 6.15
C CYS A 302 19.49 4.53 6.92
N LEU A 303 20.42 3.99 7.73
CA LEU A 303 21.43 4.78 8.43
C LEU A 303 22.36 5.49 7.45
N LYS A 304 22.63 6.74 7.75
CA LYS A 304 23.64 7.57 7.10
C LYS A 304 24.83 7.78 8.04
N VAL A 305 25.94 8.21 7.51
CA VAL A 305 27.16 8.53 8.30
C VAL A 305 26.82 9.48 9.43
N LYS A 306 26.07 10.57 9.16
CA LYS A 306 25.64 11.55 10.19
C LYS A 306 24.71 10.95 11.27
N ASP A 307 24.04 9.84 10.99
CA ASP A 307 23.16 9.16 11.93
C ASP A 307 23.95 8.26 12.91
N CYS A 308 25.27 8.08 12.68
CA CYS A 308 26.23 7.39 13.54
C CYS A 308 27.13 8.44 14.21
N ARG A 309 26.65 9.00 15.31
CA ARG A 309 27.28 10.15 15.99
C ARG A 309 28.60 9.75 16.65
N ASP A 310 29.52 10.71 16.76
CA ASP A 310 30.85 10.50 17.37
C ASP A 310 30.79 10.30 18.89
N ASP A 311 29.66 10.67 19.54
CA ASP A 311 29.39 10.36 20.96
C ASP A 311 28.91 8.92 21.18
N GLY A 312 29.01 8.05 20.17
CA GLY A 312 28.68 6.63 20.27
C GLY A 312 27.17 6.37 20.28
N VAL A 313 26.40 7.09 19.47
CA VAL A 313 24.94 6.94 19.40
C VAL A 313 24.45 6.81 17.95
N PHE A 314 23.61 5.83 17.68
CA PHE A 314 22.78 5.78 16.48
C PHE A 314 21.55 6.68 16.60
N VAL A 315 21.24 7.44 15.56
CA VAL A 315 20.03 8.24 15.44
C VAL A 315 19.11 7.55 14.40
N PHE A 316 18.27 6.63 14.84
CA PHE A 316 17.35 5.95 13.93
C PHE A 316 16.19 6.87 13.54
N LYS A 317 15.88 6.96 12.26
CA LYS A 317 14.70 7.67 11.74
C LYS A 317 13.41 7.06 12.29
N PRO A 318 12.39 7.89 12.55
CA PRO A 318 11.12 7.40 13.09
C PRO A 318 10.52 6.30 12.22
N GLN A 319 10.12 5.21 12.86
CA GLN A 319 9.45 4.08 12.21
C GLN A 319 7.99 3.99 12.66
N LYS A 320 7.05 3.81 11.71
CA LYS A 320 5.62 3.63 12.00
C LYS A 320 5.04 4.71 12.93
N LYS A 321 4.80 4.35 14.21
CA LYS A 321 4.15 5.21 15.23
C LYS A 321 5.14 5.86 16.19
N GLU A 322 6.44 5.83 15.90
CA GLU A 322 7.44 6.52 16.70
C GLU A 322 7.27 8.04 16.52
N PRO A 323 7.23 8.83 17.61
CA PRO A 323 6.93 10.26 17.53
C PRO A 323 8.10 11.10 16.97
N GLY A 324 9.32 10.58 17.03
CA GLY A 324 10.53 11.27 16.59
C GLY A 324 11.71 10.34 16.39
N PRO A 325 12.89 10.89 16.03
CA PRO A 325 14.12 10.12 15.93
C PRO A 325 14.45 9.43 17.25
N ARG A 326 14.94 8.20 17.15
CA ARG A 326 15.28 7.37 18.31
C ARG A 326 16.79 7.31 18.50
N LEU A 327 17.25 7.70 19.67
CA LEU A 327 18.64 7.55 20.09
C LEU A 327 18.87 6.13 20.63
N CYS A 328 19.87 5.44 20.10
CA CYS A 328 20.28 4.12 20.56
C CYS A 328 21.81 4.11 20.70
N PRO A 329 22.34 3.88 21.89
CA PRO A 329 23.79 3.77 22.10
C PRO A 329 24.39 2.69 21.19
N ILE A 330 25.58 2.94 20.67
CA ILE A 330 26.36 1.98 19.89
C ILE A 330 27.04 1.02 20.88
N HIS A 331 26.77 -0.25 20.75
CA HIS A 331 27.42 -1.29 21.56
C HIS A 331 28.95 -1.25 21.29
N PRO A 332 29.82 -1.44 22.32
CA PRO A 332 31.28 -1.44 22.14
C PRO A 332 31.78 -2.35 20.99
N ASP A 333 31.22 -3.54 20.86
CA ASP A 333 31.57 -4.51 19.80
C ASP A 333 31.19 -4.02 18.38
N LEU A 334 30.40 -2.96 18.25
CA LEU A 334 30.01 -2.37 16.95
C LEU A 334 30.88 -1.19 16.56
N ILE A 335 31.67 -0.61 17.46
CA ILE A 335 32.45 0.60 17.19
C ILE A 335 33.35 0.42 15.97
N ALA A 336 34.14 -0.64 15.94
CA ALA A 336 35.06 -0.92 14.82
C ALA A 336 34.30 -1.13 13.49
N ILE A 337 33.12 -1.74 13.52
CA ILE A 337 32.26 -1.92 12.34
C ILE A 337 31.77 -0.58 11.84
N VAL A 338 31.26 0.26 12.72
CA VAL A 338 30.71 1.60 12.39
C VAL A 338 31.80 2.48 11.82
N GLU A 339 32.97 2.54 12.46
CA GLU A 339 34.10 3.37 11.99
C GLU A 339 34.60 2.91 10.62
N ARG A 340 34.74 1.60 10.41
CA ARG A 340 35.08 1.06 9.09
C ARG A 340 34.07 1.43 8.03
N ARG A 341 32.78 1.41 8.33
CA ARG A 341 31.70 1.76 7.39
C ARG A 341 31.56 3.25 7.15
N LYS A 342 32.00 4.10 8.08
CA LYS A 342 32.07 5.58 7.92
C LYS A 342 33.27 6.02 7.10
N LYS A 343 34.36 5.26 7.11
CA LYS A 343 35.66 5.67 6.53
C LYS A 343 35.51 6.11 5.08
N GLY A 344 35.97 7.33 4.78
CA GLY A 344 35.99 7.90 3.44
C GLY A 344 34.64 8.33 2.87
N LYS A 345 33.59 8.37 3.70
CA LYS A 345 32.22 8.75 3.30
C LYS A 345 31.84 10.13 3.84
N ALA A 346 31.02 10.84 3.07
CA ALA A 346 30.42 12.11 3.50
C ALA A 346 29.25 11.89 4.50
N PRO A 347 28.87 12.91 5.29
CA PRO A 347 27.77 12.79 6.28
C PRO A 347 26.43 12.29 5.72
N GLU A 348 26.12 12.63 4.48
CA GLU A 348 24.88 12.23 3.81
C GLU A 348 24.94 10.87 3.10
N ASP A 349 26.11 10.24 3.08
CA ASP A 349 26.27 8.92 2.47
C ASP A 349 25.64 7.82 3.34
N ASP A 350 25.21 6.76 2.66
CA ASP A 350 24.65 5.61 3.32
C ASP A 350 25.75 4.75 4.00
N ILE A 351 25.46 4.28 5.21
CA ILE A 351 26.30 3.28 5.90
C ILE A 351 26.28 1.95 5.12
N PHE A 352 25.13 1.63 4.51
CA PHE A 352 24.93 0.44 3.68
C PHE A 352 24.61 0.81 2.24
N PRO A 353 25.58 1.25 1.41
CA PRO A 353 25.36 1.58 0.00
C PRO A 353 24.98 0.37 -0.85
N GLU A 354 25.27 -0.85 -0.40
CA GLU A 354 24.95 -2.12 -1.06
C GLU A 354 23.42 -2.31 -1.24
N TRP A 355 22.65 -1.66 -0.38
CA TRP A 355 21.17 -1.64 -0.44
C TRP A 355 20.67 -0.21 -0.67
N PRO A 356 20.76 0.30 -1.91
CA PRO A 356 20.33 1.66 -2.23
C PRO A 356 18.81 1.84 -2.08
N GLY A 357 18.39 3.08 -1.93
CA GLY A 357 16.96 3.44 -1.91
C GLY A 357 16.23 2.99 -3.17
N VAL A 358 14.92 2.83 -3.07
CA VAL A 358 14.08 2.38 -4.19
C VAL A 358 14.03 3.46 -5.27
N LYS A 359 14.51 3.16 -6.49
CA LYS A 359 14.62 4.12 -7.60
C LYS A 359 13.28 4.58 -8.18
N LYS A 360 12.22 3.74 -8.12
CA LYS A 360 10.90 4.09 -8.67
C LYS A 360 10.04 4.77 -7.61
N SER A 361 9.66 6.02 -7.83
CA SER A 361 8.79 6.80 -6.94
C SER A 361 7.40 6.16 -6.71
N THR A 362 6.92 5.36 -7.66
CA THR A 362 5.65 4.63 -7.58
C THR A 362 5.75 3.31 -6.80
N SER A 363 6.95 2.90 -6.39
CA SER A 363 7.12 1.64 -5.67
C SER A 363 6.66 1.75 -4.22
N LEU A 364 5.82 0.80 -3.81
CA LEU A 364 5.39 0.65 -2.41
C LEU A 364 6.38 -0.15 -1.56
N ARG A 365 7.55 -0.55 -2.12
CA ARG A 365 8.56 -1.33 -1.42
C ARG A 365 9.41 -0.42 -0.55
N GLU A 366 9.66 -0.86 0.68
CA GLU A 366 10.64 -0.24 1.58
C GLU A 366 12.06 -0.60 1.10
N ARG A 367 13.05 0.20 1.49
CA ARG A 367 14.47 -0.01 1.16
C ARG A 367 14.95 -1.39 1.60
N SER A 368 14.51 -1.84 2.77
CA SER A 368 14.84 -3.14 3.36
C SER A 368 14.29 -4.36 2.61
N PHE A 369 13.48 -4.20 1.55
CA PHE A 369 12.86 -5.33 0.86
C PHE A 369 13.88 -6.29 0.24
N LYS A 370 14.89 -5.76 -0.48
CA LYS A 370 15.96 -6.56 -1.09
C LYS A 370 16.77 -7.27 -0.01
N THR A 371 17.25 -6.52 0.99
CA THR A 371 18.01 -7.01 2.12
C THR A 371 17.30 -8.13 2.87
N SER A 372 15.98 -8.00 3.09
CA SER A 372 15.17 -9.03 3.75
C SER A 372 15.13 -10.35 2.96
N ASN A 373 15.12 -10.29 1.63
CA ASN A 373 15.17 -11.46 0.78
C ASN A 373 16.55 -12.11 0.79
N GLU A 374 17.63 -11.31 0.69
CA GLU A 374 19.01 -11.79 0.77
C GLU A 374 19.31 -12.43 2.11
N PHE A 375 18.90 -11.80 3.21
CA PHE A 375 19.01 -12.43 4.54
C PHE A 375 18.21 -13.75 4.62
N THR A 376 17.04 -13.81 4.01
CA THR A 376 16.24 -15.05 4.00
C THR A 376 16.94 -16.17 3.24
N ALA A 377 17.59 -15.84 2.11
CA ALA A 377 18.39 -16.80 1.34
C ALA A 377 19.61 -17.26 2.15
N TYR A 378 20.37 -16.31 2.72
CA TYR A 378 21.53 -16.60 3.56
C TYR A 378 21.17 -17.47 4.77
N ARG A 379 20.15 -17.07 5.54
CA ARG A 379 19.70 -17.81 6.71
C ARG A 379 19.39 -19.29 6.39
N ARG A 380 18.75 -19.51 5.24
CA ARG A 380 18.43 -20.86 4.76
C ARG A 380 19.66 -21.64 4.34
N SER A 381 20.63 -21.01 3.67
CA SER A 381 21.86 -21.69 3.24
C SER A 381 22.70 -22.19 4.42
N VAL A 382 22.62 -21.53 5.58
CA VAL A 382 23.30 -21.97 6.81
C VAL A 382 22.41 -22.82 7.73
N GLY A 383 21.25 -23.27 7.26
CA GLY A 383 20.38 -24.19 7.98
C GLY A 383 19.55 -23.58 9.11
N VAL A 384 19.54 -22.26 9.28
CA VAL A 384 18.72 -21.60 10.31
C VAL A 384 17.31 -21.37 9.77
N GLU A 385 16.46 -22.37 9.89
CA GLU A 385 15.07 -22.31 9.46
C GLU A 385 14.15 -23.07 10.43
N ASP A 386 12.98 -22.50 10.73
CA ASP A 386 11.94 -23.14 11.53
C ASP A 386 10.63 -23.07 10.73
N ARG A 387 10.39 -24.07 9.90
CA ARG A 387 9.17 -24.21 9.12
C ARG A 387 8.18 -25.10 9.86
N ARG A 388 6.92 -24.66 9.84
CA ARG A 388 5.81 -25.44 10.36
C ARG A 388 4.84 -25.77 9.24
N GLU A 389 4.27 -26.97 9.29
CA GLU A 389 3.26 -27.40 8.35
C GLU A 389 2.08 -26.41 8.29
N GLY A 390 1.56 -26.16 7.10
CA GLY A 390 0.47 -25.19 6.87
C GLY A 390 0.89 -23.72 6.97
N LYS A 391 2.14 -23.37 7.33
CA LYS A 391 2.63 -21.99 7.36
C LYS A 391 3.46 -21.63 6.15
N ARG A 392 3.07 -20.55 5.48
CA ARG A 392 3.84 -20.01 4.34
C ARG A 392 5.21 -19.45 4.74
N ARG A 393 5.35 -18.94 5.96
CA ARG A 393 6.59 -18.34 6.47
C ARG A 393 7.11 -19.13 7.65
N GLY A 394 8.44 -19.28 7.73
CA GLY A 394 9.09 -19.81 8.91
C GLY A 394 8.90 -18.91 10.13
N LEU A 395 9.06 -19.49 11.32
CA LEU A 395 8.89 -18.78 12.59
C LEU A 395 10.05 -17.85 12.93
N VAL A 396 11.20 -18.01 12.24
CA VAL A 396 12.37 -17.13 12.37
C VAL A 396 12.58 -16.31 11.09
N ASN A 397 12.93 -15.04 11.27
CA ASN A 397 13.18 -14.08 10.21
C ASN A 397 14.12 -12.97 10.73
N PHE A 398 14.42 -11.93 9.95
CA PHE A 398 15.32 -10.87 10.41
C PHE A 398 14.86 -10.22 11.73
N HIS A 399 13.55 -10.09 11.93
CA HIS A 399 13.00 -9.52 13.16
C HIS A 399 13.26 -10.40 14.40
N SER A 400 13.68 -11.65 14.22
CA SER A 400 14.08 -12.54 15.30
C SER A 400 15.33 -12.06 16.04
N PHE A 401 16.23 -11.28 15.40
CA PHE A 401 17.33 -10.58 16.08
C PHE A 401 16.80 -9.58 17.11
N ARG A 402 15.79 -8.80 16.75
CA ARG A 402 15.18 -7.85 17.68
C ARG A 402 14.50 -8.56 18.86
N ARG A 403 13.81 -9.68 18.59
CA ARG A 403 13.22 -10.49 19.67
C ARG A 403 14.31 -11.08 20.57
N TRP A 404 15.41 -11.55 19.97
CA TRP A 404 16.57 -12.04 20.69
C TRP A 404 17.20 -10.95 21.56
N PHE A 405 17.43 -9.74 21.03
CA PHE A 405 17.93 -8.59 21.80
C PHE A 405 17.05 -8.29 23.02
N ILE A 406 15.74 -8.21 22.82
CA ILE A 406 14.77 -7.94 23.90
C ILE A 406 14.87 -9.03 24.98
N THR A 407 14.88 -10.30 24.56
CA THR A 407 15.02 -11.44 25.50
C THR A 407 16.32 -11.38 26.27
N LYS A 408 17.45 -11.06 25.62
CA LYS A 408 18.75 -10.97 26.30
C LYS A 408 18.83 -9.78 27.27
N ALA A 409 18.28 -8.63 26.88
CA ALA A 409 18.21 -7.48 27.76
C ALA A 409 17.34 -7.76 29.00
N GLU A 410 16.19 -8.43 28.82
CA GLU A 410 15.31 -8.85 29.92
C GLU A 410 16.03 -9.84 30.85
N GLN A 411 16.68 -10.88 30.28
CA GLN A 411 17.48 -11.88 31.04
C GLN A 411 18.65 -11.23 31.80
N ALA A 412 19.18 -10.11 31.29
CA ALA A 412 20.21 -9.31 31.98
C ALA A 412 19.62 -8.33 33.01
N GLY A 413 18.34 -8.43 33.36
CA GLY A 413 17.68 -7.63 34.39
C GLY A 413 17.40 -6.19 33.98
N GLN A 414 17.41 -5.85 32.68
CA GLN A 414 17.17 -4.49 32.22
C GLN A 414 15.68 -4.13 32.33
N PRO A 415 15.32 -2.90 32.77
CA PRO A 415 13.93 -2.47 32.91
C PRO A 415 13.18 -2.47 31.58
N GLU A 416 11.95 -3.01 31.54
CA GLU A 416 11.09 -3.04 30.35
C GLU A 416 10.95 -1.64 29.72
N SER A 417 10.79 -0.60 30.53
CA SER A 417 10.66 0.79 30.05
C SER A 417 11.90 1.28 29.31
N THR A 418 13.11 0.86 29.72
CA THR A 418 14.38 1.16 29.07
C THR A 418 14.53 0.37 27.78
N ILE A 419 14.26 -0.94 27.82
CA ILE A 419 14.26 -1.81 26.63
C ILE A 419 13.30 -1.24 25.58
N ALA A 420 12.08 -0.84 25.98
CA ALA A 420 11.10 -0.28 25.07
C ALA A 420 11.63 0.97 24.33
N VAL A 421 12.32 1.87 25.03
CA VAL A 421 12.93 3.05 24.41
C VAL A 421 14.05 2.67 23.46
N VAL A 422 14.98 1.80 23.88
CA VAL A 422 16.10 1.33 23.06
C VAL A 422 15.61 0.71 21.77
N VAL A 423 14.58 -0.14 21.82
CA VAL A 423 14.06 -0.79 20.63
C VAL A 423 13.00 0.03 19.87
N GLY A 424 12.49 1.15 20.42
CA GLY A 424 11.44 1.98 19.81
C GLY A 424 10.07 1.31 19.88
N HIS A 425 9.70 0.77 21.02
CA HIS A 425 8.33 0.42 21.38
C HIS A 425 7.68 1.58 22.13
N LYS A 426 6.37 1.73 21.94
CA LYS A 426 5.59 2.68 22.74
C LYS A 426 5.59 2.18 24.19
N ARG A 427 5.98 3.04 25.13
CA ARG A 427 5.86 2.72 26.56
C ARG A 427 4.39 2.67 26.95
N GLN A 428 4.03 1.70 27.79
CA GLN A 428 2.65 1.50 28.22
C GLN A 428 2.37 2.26 29.53
N GLY A 429 1.08 2.52 29.77
CA GLY A 429 0.59 3.18 30.98
C GLY A 429 0.74 4.71 30.96
N MET A 430 0.02 5.36 31.89
CA MET A 430 0.00 6.83 32.04
C MET A 430 1.36 7.35 32.49
N THR A 431 1.96 6.74 33.50
CA THR A 431 3.23 7.19 34.08
C THR A 431 4.37 7.23 33.11
N PHE A 432 4.64 6.11 32.43
CA PHE A 432 5.78 6.01 31.52
C PHE A 432 5.43 6.40 30.07
N GLY A 433 4.20 6.24 29.65
CA GLY A 433 3.77 6.51 28.27
C GLY A 433 3.42 7.97 28.00
N VAL A 434 3.00 8.72 29.04
CA VAL A 434 2.50 10.09 28.89
C VAL A 434 3.39 11.09 29.65
N TYR A 435 3.67 10.85 30.94
CA TYR A 435 4.32 11.84 31.81
C TYR A 435 5.84 11.75 31.88
N SER A 436 6.44 10.59 31.58
CA SER A 436 7.90 10.43 31.68
C SER A 436 8.61 10.85 30.39
N GLY A 437 9.65 11.67 30.50
CA GLY A 437 10.57 12.01 29.41
C GLY A 437 11.41 10.85 28.87
N GLY A 438 11.41 9.71 29.54
CA GLY A 438 12.19 8.52 29.18
C GLY A 438 13.43 8.31 30.05
N PRO A 439 14.11 7.16 29.89
CA PRO A 439 15.37 6.90 30.57
C PRO A 439 16.48 7.84 30.08
N LEU A 440 17.46 8.06 30.93
CA LEU A 440 18.68 8.76 30.54
C LEU A 440 19.44 7.96 29.47
N LEU A 441 20.22 8.65 28.65
CA LEU A 441 21.05 8.01 27.61
C LEU A 441 22.01 6.97 28.23
N GLU A 442 22.51 7.25 29.43
CA GLU A 442 23.38 6.32 30.17
C GLU A 442 22.65 5.02 30.56
N GLN A 443 21.39 5.10 30.97
CA GLN A 443 20.58 3.89 31.24
C GLN A 443 20.32 3.09 29.96
N ALA A 444 20.11 3.78 28.84
CA ALA A 444 20.00 3.12 27.54
C ALA A 444 21.33 2.46 27.14
N ARG A 445 22.48 3.07 27.45
CA ARG A 445 23.83 2.51 27.22
C ARG A 445 24.03 1.24 28.02
N GLN A 446 23.75 1.27 29.31
CA GLN A 446 23.81 0.08 30.17
C GLN A 446 22.91 -1.06 29.63
N CYS A 447 21.72 -0.71 29.15
CA CYS A 447 20.81 -1.71 28.57
C CYS A 447 21.38 -2.34 27.30
N VAL A 448 21.98 -1.55 26.41
CA VAL A 448 22.60 -2.07 25.18
C VAL A 448 23.83 -2.91 25.51
N GLU A 449 24.70 -2.44 26.38
CA GLU A 449 25.94 -3.12 26.77
C GLU A 449 25.72 -4.41 27.59
N ALA A 450 24.55 -4.54 28.22
CA ALA A 450 24.16 -5.77 28.91
C ALA A 450 23.90 -6.95 27.95
N VAL A 451 23.60 -6.68 26.69
CA VAL A 451 23.39 -7.72 25.69
C VAL A 451 24.73 -8.16 25.10
N LYS A 452 25.09 -9.41 25.28
CA LYS A 452 26.34 -9.96 24.75
C LYS A 452 26.04 -10.95 23.63
N LEU A 453 26.86 -10.89 22.58
CA LEU A 453 26.84 -11.97 21.57
C LEU A 453 27.27 -13.29 22.22
N PRO A 454 26.71 -14.42 21.76
CA PRO A 454 27.19 -15.71 22.22
C PRO A 454 28.68 -15.89 21.84
N GLU A 455 29.45 -16.59 22.68
CA GLU A 455 30.87 -16.83 22.42
C GLU A 455 31.07 -17.38 21.00
N LEU A 456 31.75 -16.59 20.18
CA LEU A 456 32.19 -16.99 18.85
C LEU A 456 33.64 -17.43 19.00
N PRO A 457 34.04 -18.69 18.63
CA PRO A 457 35.45 -19.03 18.57
C PRO A 457 36.16 -18.01 17.67
N GLN A 458 37.36 -17.60 18.08
CA GLN A 458 38.17 -16.67 17.30
C GLN A 458 38.29 -17.21 15.86
N ARG A 459 37.95 -16.36 14.84
CA ARG A 459 38.39 -16.67 13.48
C ARG A 459 39.90 -16.69 13.51
N ILE A 460 40.50 -17.86 13.34
CA ILE A 460 41.90 -17.99 12.99
C ILE A 460 42.02 -17.32 11.60
N LEU A 461 42.52 -16.07 11.58
CA LEU A 461 42.94 -15.38 10.36
C LEU A 461 44.20 -16.07 9.85
N GLY A 462 44.02 -17.11 9.04
CA GLY A 462 45.13 -17.88 8.50
C GLY A 462 44.61 -19.19 7.93
N GLU A 463 44.24 -19.11 6.66
CA GLU A 463 44.42 -20.17 5.65
C GLU A 463 43.55 -19.76 4.43
N VAL A 464 44.12 -18.80 3.66
CA VAL A 464 43.82 -18.71 2.24
C VAL A 464 44.95 -19.54 1.59
N ALA A 465 44.62 -20.73 1.17
CA ALA A 465 45.39 -21.47 0.18
C ALA A 465 44.71 -21.30 -1.17
#